data_840d6f204afaf3547b026a2853f2b43c
#
_entry.id   840d6f204afaf3547b026a2853f2b43c
#
_cell.length_a   1.000
_cell.length_b   1.000
_cell.length_c   1.000
_cell.angle_alpha   90.00
_cell.angle_beta   90.00
_cell.angle_gamma   90.00
#
_symmetry.space_group_name_H-M   'P 1'
#
loop_
_entity.id
_entity.type
_entity.pdbx_description
1 polymer ?
#
loop_
_entity_poly.entity_id
_entity_poly.type
_entity_poly.pdbx_seq_one_letter_code
_entity_poly.pdbx_strand_id
1 'polypeptide(L)'
;MKASARNQFFGKVSEVSIGTVNVTVVVSLKGGEKIVAMITKESADSLGIKNDVDVVALVKAPQIIVITDFGGYRVSARNQLKGTVTRIQKGVVNSEVIIALTGGDTITATVTNDSIDNLALVLGAEATAVFKAGSVILGVALSSTLLNISSCLAM
;
A
#
# COMPACT_ATOMS: atom_id res chain seq x y z
N MET A 1 -3.17 12.67 -6.74
CA MET A 1 -2.29 13.20 -5.71
C MET A 1 -0.85 13.16 -6.18
N LYS A 2 -0.09 14.20 -5.92
CA LYS A 2 1.34 14.26 -6.26
C LYS A 2 2.14 14.11 -4.98
N ALA A 3 2.84 12.99 -4.84
CA ALA A 3 3.63 12.69 -3.65
C ALA A 3 4.83 11.85 -4.03
N SER A 4 5.86 11.85 -3.18
CA SER A 4 7.07 11.08 -3.43
C SER A 4 6.93 9.59 -3.11
N ALA A 5 5.85 9.19 -2.43
CA ALA A 5 5.57 7.77 -2.20
C ALA A 5 5.20 7.11 -3.52
N ARG A 6 5.86 6.01 -3.86
CA ARG A 6 5.64 5.29 -5.11
C ARG A 6 4.30 4.54 -5.10
N ASN A 7 3.80 4.19 -3.92
CA ASN A 7 2.55 3.46 -3.77
C ASN A 7 1.47 4.37 -3.21
N GLN A 8 0.44 4.57 -4.01
CA GLN A 8 -0.74 5.36 -3.65
C GLN A 8 -1.97 4.53 -3.99
N PHE A 9 -2.64 4.03 -2.96
CA PHE A 9 -3.81 3.17 -3.14
C PHE A 9 -5.06 3.93 -2.73
N PHE A 10 -5.95 4.14 -3.68
CA PHE A 10 -7.21 4.84 -3.44
C PHE A 10 -8.31 3.84 -3.10
N GLY A 11 -9.03 4.11 -2.05
CA GLY A 11 -10.09 3.21 -1.62
C GLY A 11 -11.01 3.84 -0.60
N LYS A 12 -11.79 3.00 0.05
CA LYS A 12 -12.73 3.40 1.11
C LYS A 12 -12.42 2.66 2.39
N VAL A 13 -12.61 3.33 3.51
CA VAL A 13 -12.52 2.69 4.81
C VAL A 13 -13.66 1.69 4.95
N SER A 14 -13.34 0.43 5.20
CA SER A 14 -14.33 -0.64 5.38
C SER A 14 -14.46 -1.09 6.83
N GLU A 15 -13.46 -0.84 7.66
CA GLU A 15 -13.47 -1.25 9.06
C GLU A 15 -12.55 -0.35 9.88
N VAL A 16 -12.98 -0.02 11.08
CA VAL A 16 -12.19 0.78 12.04
C VAL A 16 -12.24 0.09 13.40
N SER A 17 -11.08 -0.25 13.95
CA SER A 17 -10.94 -0.82 15.29
C SER A 17 -10.20 0.18 16.18
N ILE A 18 -10.87 0.71 17.18
CA ILE A 18 -10.32 1.72 18.06
C ILE A 18 -9.67 1.06 19.27
N GLY A 19 -8.36 1.24 19.40
CA GLY A 19 -7.61 0.84 20.57
C GLY A 19 -7.41 2.02 21.53
N THR A 20 -6.64 1.81 22.58
CA THR A 20 -6.36 2.85 23.58
C THR A 20 -5.49 3.96 23.02
N VAL A 21 -4.49 3.60 22.25
CA VAL A 21 -3.49 4.54 21.69
C VAL A 21 -3.57 4.57 20.16
N ASN A 22 -3.76 3.42 19.55
CA ASN A 22 -3.75 3.25 18.10
C ASN A 22 -5.11 2.83 17.58
N VAL A 23 -5.34 3.16 16.32
CA VAL A 23 -6.54 2.77 15.58
C VAL A 23 -6.08 1.95 14.38
N THR A 24 -6.72 0.80 14.19
CA THR A 24 -6.48 -0.04 13.01
C THR A 24 -7.59 0.25 11.99
N VAL A 25 -7.17 0.58 10.78
CA VAL A 25 -8.09 0.96 9.70
C VAL A 25 -7.90 0.00 8.53
N VAL A 26 -8.99 -0.56 8.05
CA VAL A 26 -8.96 -1.40 6.85
C VAL A 26 -9.47 -0.58 5.67
N VAL A 27 -8.67 -0.49 4.62
CA VAL A 27 -9.00 0.22 3.39
C VAL A 27 -9.29 -0.82 2.31
N SER A 28 -10.48 -0.77 1.73
CA SER A 28 -10.86 -1.64 0.62
C SER A 28 -10.57 -0.95 -0.70
N LEU A 29 -9.83 -1.63 -1.57
CA LEU A 29 -9.50 -1.14 -2.90
C LEU A 29 -10.55 -1.64 -3.90
N LYS A 30 -10.59 -1.01 -5.08
CA LYS A 30 -11.55 -1.38 -6.14
C LYS A 30 -11.47 -2.85 -6.52
N GLY A 31 -10.27 -3.41 -6.54
CA GLY A 31 -10.06 -4.79 -6.96
C GLY A 31 -10.37 -5.82 -5.88
N GLY A 32 -10.81 -5.40 -4.71
CA GLY A 32 -11.12 -6.30 -3.60
C GLY A 32 -10.00 -6.52 -2.62
N GLU A 33 -8.79 -6.09 -2.92
CA GLU A 33 -7.69 -6.16 -1.96
C GLU A 33 -7.95 -5.21 -0.80
N LYS A 34 -7.42 -5.56 0.36
CA LYS A 34 -7.54 -4.75 1.57
C LYS A 34 -6.17 -4.39 2.08
N ILE A 35 -6.03 -3.14 2.48
CA ILE A 35 -4.81 -2.64 3.11
C ILE A 35 -5.14 -2.27 4.55
N VAL A 36 -4.34 -2.76 5.47
CA VAL A 36 -4.47 -2.48 6.89
C VAL A 36 -3.49 -1.39 7.27
N ALA A 37 -4.00 -0.31 7.84
CA ALA A 37 -3.19 0.78 8.37
C ALA A 37 -3.34 0.85 9.88
N MET A 38 -2.26 1.16 10.58
CA MET A 38 -2.31 1.44 12.01
C MET A 38 -1.84 2.86 12.22
N ILE A 39 -2.74 3.71 12.71
CA ILE A 39 -2.47 5.14 12.93
C ILE A 39 -2.76 5.49 14.38
N THR A 40 -2.33 6.65 14.82
CA THR A 40 -2.64 7.11 16.18
C THR A 40 -4.12 7.47 16.28
N LYS A 41 -4.67 7.35 17.49
CA LYS A 41 -6.03 7.77 17.74
C LYS A 41 -6.24 9.25 17.43
N GLU A 42 -5.26 10.07 17.75
CA GLU A 42 -5.26 11.50 17.45
C GLU A 42 -5.38 11.76 15.94
N SER A 43 -4.61 11.03 15.13
CA SER A 43 -4.66 11.15 13.68
C SER A 43 -6.02 10.70 13.14
N ALA A 44 -6.56 9.62 13.67
CA ALA A 44 -7.88 9.12 13.26
C ALA A 44 -8.97 10.15 13.53
N ASP A 45 -8.94 10.76 14.70
CA ASP A 45 -9.91 11.79 15.09
C ASP A 45 -9.75 13.05 14.22
N SER A 46 -8.50 13.50 14.04
CA SER A 46 -8.19 14.69 13.24
C SER A 46 -8.64 14.55 11.78
N LEU A 47 -8.45 13.36 11.20
CA LEU A 47 -8.82 13.10 9.80
C LEU A 47 -10.28 12.68 9.62
N GLY A 48 -11.01 12.46 10.71
CA GLY A 48 -12.39 12.00 10.63
C GLY A 48 -12.52 10.61 10.02
N ILE A 49 -11.61 9.71 10.37
CA ILE A 49 -11.62 8.33 9.86
C ILE A 49 -12.83 7.58 10.39
N LYS A 50 -13.68 7.13 9.48
CA LYS A 50 -14.85 6.30 9.79
C LYS A 50 -15.21 5.49 8.55
N ASN A 51 -16.11 4.53 8.70
CA ASN A 51 -16.54 3.69 7.58
C ASN A 51 -17.04 4.52 6.41
N ASP A 52 -16.75 4.07 5.21
CA ASP A 52 -17.15 4.65 3.92
C ASP A 52 -16.46 5.95 3.54
N VAL A 53 -15.52 6.44 4.33
CA VAL A 53 -14.73 7.62 3.98
C VAL A 53 -13.73 7.25 2.88
N ASP A 54 -13.63 8.10 1.86
CA ASP A 54 -12.64 7.96 0.80
C ASP A 54 -11.26 8.33 1.32
N VAL A 55 -10.32 7.43 1.12
CA VAL A 55 -8.94 7.61 1.60
C VAL A 55 -7.94 7.21 0.53
N VAL A 56 -6.72 7.70 0.69
CA VAL A 56 -5.55 7.20 -0.02
C VAL A 56 -4.59 6.60 1.00
N ALA A 57 -4.07 5.42 0.70
CA ALA A 57 -3.03 4.78 1.50
C ALA A 57 -1.69 4.98 0.79
N LEU A 58 -0.73 5.58 1.48
CA LEU A 58 0.60 5.84 0.95
C LEU A 58 1.60 4.91 1.61
N VAL A 59 2.41 4.24 0.80
CA VAL A 59 3.47 3.35 1.30
C VAL A 59 4.74 3.60 0.48
N LYS A 60 5.84 3.83 1.16
CA LYS A 60 7.12 4.00 0.49
C LYS A 60 7.62 2.66 -0.05
N ALA A 61 8.13 2.66 -1.28
CA ALA A 61 8.64 1.45 -1.90
C ALA A 61 9.72 0.73 -1.08
N PRO A 62 10.65 1.42 -0.38
CA PRO A 62 11.62 0.74 0.48
C PRO A 62 11.04 0.07 1.72
N GLN A 63 9.81 0.37 2.08
CA GLN A 63 9.13 -0.24 3.24
C GLN A 63 8.51 -1.59 2.90
N ILE A 64 8.52 -1.97 1.64
CA ILE A 64 7.89 -3.21 1.18
C ILE A 64 8.93 -4.30 1.07
N ILE A 65 8.66 -5.43 1.74
CA ILE A 65 9.47 -6.64 1.65
C ILE A 65 8.84 -7.53 0.59
N VAL A 66 9.66 -8.10 -0.28
CA VAL A 66 9.20 -9.05 -1.29
C VAL A 66 9.55 -10.46 -0.83
N ILE A 67 8.55 -11.31 -0.71
CA ILE A 67 8.73 -12.71 -0.31
C ILE A 67 8.23 -13.61 -1.45
N THR A 68 9.07 -14.54 -1.89
CA THR A 68 8.71 -15.53 -2.91
C THR A 68 8.41 -16.89 -2.30
N ASP A 69 9.04 -17.19 -1.16
CA ASP A 69 8.85 -18.44 -0.44
C ASP A 69 8.95 -18.16 1.06
N PHE A 70 7.89 -18.43 1.78
CA PHE A 70 7.84 -18.19 3.23
C PHE A 70 8.61 -19.25 4.03
N GLY A 71 9.07 -20.33 3.38
CA GLY A 71 9.88 -21.36 4.03
C GLY A 71 9.22 -22.03 5.21
N GLY A 72 7.89 -22.10 5.23
CA GLY A 72 7.14 -22.69 6.33
C GLY A 72 6.87 -21.72 7.49
N TYR A 73 7.28 -20.46 7.37
CA TYR A 73 7.04 -19.45 8.39
C TYR A 73 5.85 -18.57 8.07
N ARG A 74 5.16 -18.11 9.10
CA ARG A 74 4.17 -17.05 9.00
C ARG A 74 4.78 -15.79 9.60
N VAL A 75 4.50 -14.64 8.98
CA VAL A 75 5.06 -13.36 9.43
C VAL A 75 3.97 -12.49 10.03
N SER A 76 4.36 -11.59 10.93
CA SER A 76 3.43 -10.77 11.69
C SER A 76 2.94 -9.53 10.95
N ALA A 77 3.51 -9.21 9.80
CA ALA A 77 3.07 -8.05 9.03
C ALA A 77 1.61 -8.23 8.59
N ARG A 78 0.79 -7.20 8.83
CA ARG A 78 -0.65 -7.25 8.55
C ARG A 78 -0.95 -7.21 7.06
N ASN A 79 -0.06 -6.63 6.25
CA ASN A 79 -0.27 -6.53 4.82
C ASN A 79 0.59 -7.54 4.08
N GLN A 80 -0.07 -8.47 3.39
CA GLN A 80 0.58 -9.52 2.60
C GLN A 80 -0.24 -9.66 1.32
N LEU A 81 0.24 -9.03 0.25
CA LEU A 81 -0.50 -8.95 -1.00
C LEU A 81 0.23 -9.74 -2.07
N LYS A 82 -0.38 -10.84 -2.49
CA LYS A 82 0.19 -11.74 -3.49
C LYS A 82 -0.10 -11.21 -4.90
N GLY A 83 0.88 -11.33 -5.76
CA GLY A 83 0.72 -10.93 -7.15
C GLY A 83 1.80 -11.51 -8.05
N THR A 84 1.95 -10.92 -9.22
CA THR A 84 2.87 -11.37 -10.24
C THR A 84 3.83 -10.22 -10.58
N VAL A 85 5.12 -10.53 -10.67
CA VAL A 85 6.13 -9.55 -11.07
C VAL A 85 5.93 -9.20 -12.54
N THR A 86 5.66 -7.92 -12.81
CA THR A 86 5.41 -7.44 -14.18
C THR A 86 6.53 -6.55 -14.72
N ARG A 87 7.37 -6.03 -13.83
CA ARG A 87 8.49 -5.17 -14.25
C ARG A 87 9.59 -5.22 -13.21
N ILE A 88 10.83 -5.23 -13.68
CA ILE A 88 12.03 -5.08 -12.85
C ILE A 88 12.90 -4.02 -13.53
N GLN A 89 13.18 -2.95 -12.80
CA GLN A 89 14.06 -1.90 -13.28
C GLN A 89 15.30 -1.84 -12.40
N LYS A 90 16.42 -2.35 -12.91
CA LYS A 90 17.68 -2.38 -12.17
C LYS A 90 18.33 -1.02 -12.13
N GLY A 91 18.75 -0.59 -10.94
CA GLY A 91 19.62 0.56 -10.75
C GLY A 91 21.04 0.11 -10.46
N VAL A 92 21.86 1.02 -9.93
CA VAL A 92 23.27 0.73 -9.61
C VAL A 92 23.38 -0.21 -8.40
N VAL A 93 22.62 0.06 -7.35
CA VAL A 93 22.63 -0.72 -6.09
C VAL A 93 21.28 -1.35 -5.83
N ASN A 94 20.21 -0.60 -6.05
CA ASN A 94 18.84 -1.02 -5.79
C ASN A 94 18.06 -1.14 -7.09
N SER A 95 17.04 -1.97 -7.06
CA SER A 95 16.12 -2.18 -8.17
C SER A 95 14.70 -1.88 -7.71
N GLU A 96 13.84 -1.49 -8.66
CA GLU A 96 12.41 -1.40 -8.44
C GLU A 96 11.73 -2.63 -9.04
N VAL A 97 10.86 -3.23 -8.24
CA VAL A 97 10.06 -4.39 -8.66
C VAL A 97 8.60 -3.99 -8.61
N ILE A 98 7.90 -4.18 -9.70
CA ILE A 98 6.47 -3.92 -9.77
C ILE A 98 5.72 -5.25 -9.75
N ILE A 99 4.83 -5.38 -8.78
CA ILE A 99 4.00 -6.57 -8.59
C ILE A 99 2.55 -6.19 -8.92
N ALA A 100 1.96 -6.87 -9.89
CA ALA A 100 0.56 -6.68 -10.24
C ALA A 100 -0.32 -7.54 -9.35
N LEU A 101 -1.24 -6.91 -8.65
CA LEU A 101 -2.21 -7.59 -7.80
C LEU A 101 -3.39 -8.09 -8.64
N THR A 102 -4.07 -9.09 -8.12
CA THR A 102 -5.20 -9.72 -8.82
C THR A 102 -6.29 -8.72 -9.21
N GLY A 103 -6.52 -7.72 -8.37
CA GLY A 103 -7.57 -6.72 -8.60
C GLY A 103 -7.21 -5.58 -9.52
N GLY A 104 -6.00 -5.57 -10.10
CA GLY A 104 -5.58 -4.56 -11.06
C GLY A 104 -4.68 -3.46 -10.49
N ASP A 105 -4.60 -3.30 -9.18
CA ASP A 105 -3.63 -2.39 -8.58
C ASP A 105 -2.23 -2.98 -8.70
N THR A 106 -1.23 -2.11 -8.71
CA THR A 106 0.18 -2.53 -8.70
C THR A 106 0.87 -1.99 -7.48
N ILE A 107 1.87 -2.72 -7.02
CA ILE A 107 2.68 -2.31 -5.89
C ILE A 107 4.15 -2.29 -6.31
N THR A 108 4.84 -1.20 -5.97
CA THR A 108 6.26 -1.02 -6.29
C THR A 108 7.08 -1.21 -5.03
N ALA A 109 8.05 -2.10 -5.09
CA ALA A 109 9.00 -2.33 -4.01
C ALA A 109 10.39 -1.91 -4.47
N THR A 110 11.18 -1.31 -3.58
CA THR A 110 12.59 -1.03 -3.81
C THR A 110 13.39 -2.06 -3.03
N VAL A 111 14.15 -2.87 -3.74
CA VAL A 111 14.97 -3.95 -3.15
C VAL A 111 16.39 -3.84 -3.67
N THR A 112 17.34 -4.47 -2.97
CA THR A 112 18.73 -4.49 -3.43
C THR A 112 18.87 -5.37 -4.67
N ASN A 113 19.87 -5.08 -5.50
CA ASN A 113 20.15 -5.93 -6.67
C ASN A 113 20.47 -7.36 -6.24
N ASP A 114 21.16 -7.53 -5.10
CA ASP A 114 21.43 -8.85 -4.56
C ASP A 114 20.16 -9.60 -4.23
N SER A 115 19.13 -8.92 -3.72
CA SER A 115 17.85 -9.55 -3.44
C SER A 115 17.16 -10.04 -4.72
N ILE A 116 17.26 -9.29 -5.80
CA ILE A 116 16.72 -9.73 -7.11
C ILE A 116 17.35 -11.08 -7.50
N ASP A 117 18.66 -11.17 -7.38
CA ASP A 117 19.39 -12.40 -7.76
C ASP A 117 19.09 -13.54 -6.79
N ASN A 118 19.13 -13.29 -5.48
CA ASN A 118 18.91 -14.31 -4.47
C ASN A 118 17.50 -14.88 -4.49
N LEU A 119 16.49 -14.05 -4.81
CA LEU A 119 15.10 -14.48 -4.91
C LEU A 119 14.76 -15.00 -6.31
N ALA A 120 15.69 -14.93 -7.24
CA ALA A 120 15.48 -15.30 -8.64
C ALA A 120 14.23 -14.59 -9.22
N LEU A 121 14.09 -13.30 -8.93
CA LEU A 121 12.95 -12.52 -9.41
C LEU A 121 13.08 -12.30 -10.91
N VAL A 122 12.06 -12.74 -11.63
CA VAL A 122 11.95 -12.58 -13.08
C VAL A 122 10.52 -12.18 -13.41
N LEU A 123 10.32 -11.66 -14.60
CA LEU A 123 8.97 -11.32 -15.07
C LEU A 123 8.10 -12.58 -15.08
N GLY A 124 6.90 -12.46 -14.56
CA GLY A 124 5.95 -13.58 -14.44
C GLY A 124 6.08 -14.38 -13.15
N ALA A 125 7.09 -14.13 -12.33
CA ALA A 125 7.24 -14.82 -11.05
C ALA A 125 6.15 -14.39 -10.07
N GLU A 126 5.66 -15.34 -9.27
CA GLU A 126 4.78 -15.01 -8.16
C GLU A 126 5.60 -14.41 -7.02
N ALA A 127 5.06 -13.38 -6.39
CA ALA A 127 5.68 -12.74 -5.25
C ALA A 127 4.61 -12.15 -4.34
N THR A 128 4.92 -12.06 -3.06
CA THR A 128 4.04 -11.42 -2.07
C THR A 128 4.71 -10.15 -1.56
N ALA A 129 4.00 -9.06 -1.66
CA ALA A 129 4.43 -7.79 -1.10
C ALA A 129 3.99 -7.75 0.37
N VAL A 130 4.94 -7.53 1.27
CA VAL A 130 4.72 -7.60 2.70
C VAL A 130 5.15 -6.28 3.33
N PHE A 131 4.26 -5.66 4.08
CA PHE A 131 4.57 -4.41 4.78
C PHE A 131 3.75 -4.24 6.04
N LYS A 132 4.30 -3.48 6.97
CA LYS A 132 3.68 -3.26 8.28
C LYS A 132 2.51 -2.28 8.16
N ALA A 133 1.47 -2.53 8.94
CA ALA A 133 0.36 -1.59 9.05
C ALA A 133 0.81 -0.21 9.51
N GLY A 134 1.83 -0.16 10.37
CA GLY A 134 2.41 1.11 10.85
C GLY A 134 3.20 1.87 9.78
N SER A 135 3.52 1.26 8.66
CA SER A 135 4.21 1.92 7.54
C SER A 135 3.25 2.59 6.57
N VAL A 136 1.96 2.42 6.76
CA VAL A 136 0.93 3.00 5.88
C VAL A 136 0.52 4.37 6.42
N ILE A 137 0.58 5.37 5.54
CA ILE A 137 0.11 6.72 5.84
C ILE A 137 -1.25 6.90 5.15
N LEU A 138 -2.23 7.37 5.90
CA LEU A 138 -3.57 7.61 5.35
C LEU A 138 -3.78 9.10 5.09
N GLY A 139 -4.38 9.40 3.94
CA GLY A 139 -4.91 10.72 3.64
C GLY A 139 -6.39 10.60 3.36
N VAL A 140 -7.17 11.59 3.78
CA VAL A 140 -8.59 11.62 3.50
C VAL A 140 -8.89 12.60 2.38
N ALA A 141 -9.93 12.30 1.61
CA ALA A 141 -10.38 13.20 0.57
C ALA A 141 -10.95 14.49 1.20
N LEU A 142 -10.71 15.62 0.56
CA LEU A 142 -11.36 16.87 0.92
C LEU A 142 -12.86 16.71 0.72
N SER A 143 -13.65 17.65 1.27
CA SER A 143 -15.10 17.60 1.10
C SER A 143 -15.47 17.48 -0.39
N SER A 144 -16.58 16.80 -0.68
CA SER A 144 -17.07 16.59 -2.05
C SER A 144 -17.14 17.90 -2.84
N THR A 145 -17.58 18.98 -2.19
CA THR A 145 -17.68 20.29 -2.82
C THR A 145 -16.32 20.81 -3.28
N LEU A 146 -15.30 20.71 -2.44
CA LEU A 146 -13.94 21.14 -2.80
C LEU A 146 -13.34 20.27 -3.91
N LEU A 147 -13.56 18.98 -3.87
CA LEU A 147 -13.10 18.07 -4.92
C LEU A 147 -13.74 18.38 -6.25
N ASN A 148 -15.04 18.64 -6.27
CA ASN A 148 -15.77 18.99 -7.47
C ASN A 148 -15.27 20.31 -8.09
N ILE A 149 -15.03 21.32 -7.26
CA ILE A 149 -14.47 22.58 -7.70
C ILE A 149 -13.09 22.38 -8.30
N SER A 150 -12.23 21.62 -7.64
CA SER A 150 -10.89 21.30 -8.13
C SER A 150 -10.94 20.57 -9.47
N SER A 151 -11.84 19.63 -9.63
CA SER A 151 -12.02 18.90 -10.88
C SER A 151 -12.47 19.83 -12.01
N CYS A 152 -13.39 20.73 -11.73
CA CYS A 152 -13.85 21.72 -12.72
C CYS A 152 -12.71 22.66 -13.15
N LEU A 153 -11.87 23.08 -12.21
CA LEU A 153 -10.76 23.99 -12.51
C LEU A 153 -9.63 23.26 -13.26
N ALA A 154 -9.50 21.96 -13.09
CA ALA A 154 -8.46 21.17 -13.77
C ALA A 154 -8.82 20.87 -15.23
N MET A 155 -10.06 21.02 -15.59
CA MET A 155 -10.56 20.82 -16.96
C MET A 155 -10.54 22.10 -17.77
#